data_4158df6149287d524c885bd8d8f76ddc
#
_entry.id   4158df6149287d524c885bd8d8f76ddc
#
_cell.length_a   1.000
_cell.length_b   1.000
_cell.length_c   1.000
_cell.angle_alpha   90.00
_cell.angle_beta   90.00
_cell.angle_gamma   90.00
#
_symmetry.space_group_name_H-M   'P 1'
#
loop_
_entity.id
_entity.type
_entity.pdbx_description
1 polymer ?
#
loop_
_entity_poly.entity_id
_entity_poly.type
_entity_poly.pdbx_seq_one_letter_code
_entity_poly.pdbx_strand_id
1 'polypeptide(L)'
;MKKTIEVFLRHCYYSKLQELPDRTRPSWFNKHRVFENFKNTLNSELVNYTIVYDEFYGSIDKTFLAQEKNVEIIRCGSECDSFLKTLDIIQSRNFDDDQIIYLLEDDYLHRSGWSEVMLEGFALDSKYVTLYDFDFFINAGFLCETFVTPSSHWRAVPATTNTFACKYKTLLEDLEIHQKYSIDGIKEEELFHFSRDYDKFWELQKNQRYVISPMPGWSTHCDANHISPVIDWNKVMNETNFKNEGKKFTLKY
;
A
#
# COMPACT_ATOMS: atom_id res chain seq x y z
N MET A 1 -24.34 4.69 -5.47
CA MET A 1 -23.64 3.70 -6.33
C MET A 1 -22.62 2.95 -5.50
N LYS A 2 -22.34 1.69 -5.80
CA LYS A 2 -21.28 0.92 -5.16
C LYS A 2 -19.94 1.47 -5.61
N LYS A 3 -19.00 1.66 -4.67
CA LYS A 3 -17.64 2.10 -4.99
C LYS A 3 -16.87 0.95 -5.66
N THR A 4 -16.02 1.29 -6.60
CA THR A 4 -15.25 0.29 -7.37
C THR A 4 -14.01 -0.19 -6.62
N ILE A 5 -13.44 0.67 -5.77
CA ILE A 5 -12.22 0.39 -5.00
C ILE A 5 -12.53 0.48 -3.50
N GLU A 6 -12.22 -0.57 -2.77
CA GLU A 6 -12.23 -0.63 -1.30
C GLU A 6 -10.80 -0.63 -0.79
N VAL A 7 -10.41 0.42 -0.10
CA VAL A 7 -9.06 0.57 0.47
C VAL A 7 -9.07 0.09 1.92
N PHE A 8 -8.13 -0.77 2.26
CA PHE A 8 -7.84 -1.17 3.63
C PHE A 8 -6.48 -0.57 4.01
N LEU A 9 -6.54 0.60 4.68
CA LEU A 9 -5.37 1.33 5.13
C LEU A 9 -4.94 0.80 6.50
N ARG A 10 -3.84 0.05 6.53
CA ARG A 10 -3.23 -0.41 7.79
C ARG A 10 -2.46 0.73 8.44
N HIS A 11 -2.77 1.02 9.69
CA HIS A 11 -2.17 2.12 10.45
C HIS A 11 -1.84 1.69 11.87
N CYS A 12 -0.72 2.17 12.39
CA CYS A 12 -0.33 2.01 13.79
C CYS A 12 0.30 3.29 14.34
N TYR A 13 0.17 3.50 15.65
CA TYR A 13 0.80 4.64 16.32
C TYR A 13 2.32 4.57 16.21
N TYR A 14 2.88 3.38 16.47
CA TYR A 14 4.31 3.12 16.49
C TYR A 14 4.59 1.75 15.85
N SER A 15 5.68 1.65 15.11
CA SER A 15 6.19 0.40 14.57
C SER A 15 7.64 0.21 14.99
N LYS A 16 7.98 -0.97 15.52
CA LYS A 16 9.36 -1.35 15.82
C LYS A 16 10.30 -1.26 14.62
N LEU A 17 9.76 -1.41 13.41
CA LEU A 17 10.52 -1.26 12.17
C LEU A 17 11.08 0.15 11.99
N GLN A 18 10.54 1.16 12.69
CA GLN A 18 11.07 2.53 12.65
C GLN A 18 12.41 2.68 13.39
N GLU A 19 12.76 1.72 14.25
CA GLU A 19 14.03 1.69 14.98
C GLU A 19 15.17 1.04 14.20
N LEU A 20 14.88 0.46 13.03
CA LEU A 20 15.92 -0.14 12.21
C LEU A 20 16.88 0.95 11.69
N PRO A 21 18.20 0.76 11.84
CA PRO A 21 19.20 1.78 11.49
C PRO A 21 19.20 2.17 10.01
N ASP A 22 18.75 1.27 9.14
CA ASP A 22 18.71 1.48 7.69
C ASP A 22 17.39 2.11 7.21
N ARG A 23 16.42 2.30 8.09
CA ARG A 23 15.12 2.87 7.75
C ARG A 23 15.12 4.37 7.98
N THR A 24 15.42 5.13 6.93
CA THR A 24 15.43 6.59 6.96
C THR A 24 14.16 7.17 6.34
N ARG A 25 13.56 8.13 7.04
CA ARG A 25 12.38 8.83 6.51
C ARG A 25 12.80 10.11 5.80
N PRO A 26 12.17 10.46 4.66
CA PRO A 26 12.37 11.77 4.06
C PRO A 26 12.01 12.89 5.04
N SER A 27 12.71 14.02 4.97
CA SER A 27 12.48 15.15 5.90
C SER A 27 11.06 15.71 5.87
N TRP A 28 10.33 15.50 4.78
CA TRP A 28 8.93 15.91 4.63
C TRP A 28 7.92 14.87 5.14
N PHE A 29 8.36 13.67 5.53
CA PHE A 29 7.47 12.61 5.97
C PHE A 29 6.77 12.96 7.29
N ASN A 30 5.46 12.72 7.31
CA ASN A 30 4.62 12.79 8.51
C ASN A 30 3.36 11.96 8.26
N LYS A 31 3.06 10.99 9.11
CA LYS A 31 1.91 10.08 8.94
C LYS A 31 0.58 10.82 8.79
N HIS A 32 0.35 11.89 9.56
CA HIS A 32 -0.86 12.69 9.42
C HIS A 32 -0.95 13.34 8.03
N ARG A 33 0.14 13.94 7.55
CA ARG A 33 0.18 14.55 6.22
C ARG A 33 0.02 13.52 5.09
N VAL A 34 0.59 12.32 5.25
CA VAL A 34 0.39 11.20 4.30
C VAL A 34 -1.08 10.78 4.26
N PHE A 35 -1.72 10.66 5.42
CA PHE A 35 -3.15 10.35 5.50
C PHE A 35 -4.02 11.45 4.87
N GLU A 36 -3.75 12.73 5.14
CA GLU A 36 -4.45 13.84 4.51
C GLU A 36 -4.23 13.87 2.98
N ASN A 37 -3.02 13.56 2.51
CA ASN A 37 -2.75 13.39 1.09
C ASN A 37 -3.64 12.29 0.49
N PHE A 38 -3.69 11.12 1.11
CA PHE A 38 -4.56 10.03 0.66
C PHE A 38 -6.02 10.50 0.55
N LYS A 39 -6.56 11.15 1.59
CA LYS A 39 -7.94 11.66 1.59
C LYS A 39 -8.20 12.75 0.53
N ASN A 40 -7.23 13.59 0.27
CA ASN A 40 -7.38 14.70 -0.68
C ASN A 40 -7.13 14.29 -2.14
N THR A 41 -6.47 13.18 -2.38
CA THR A 41 -6.15 12.68 -3.74
C THR A 41 -7.08 11.58 -4.24
N LEU A 42 -7.85 10.94 -3.36
CA LEU A 42 -8.81 9.92 -3.76
C LEU A 42 -10.02 10.53 -4.48
N ASN A 43 -10.55 9.80 -5.45
CA ASN A 43 -11.84 10.11 -6.05
C ASN A 43 -12.96 9.48 -5.19
N SER A 44 -13.70 10.32 -4.47
CA SER A 44 -14.77 9.86 -3.56
C SER A 44 -15.95 9.19 -4.26
N GLU A 45 -16.06 9.25 -5.58
CA GLU A 45 -17.07 8.50 -6.34
C GLU A 45 -16.64 7.05 -6.60
N LEU A 46 -15.33 6.81 -6.71
CA LEU A 46 -14.74 5.50 -7.01
C LEU A 46 -14.29 4.75 -5.76
N VAL A 47 -13.83 5.47 -4.74
CA VAL A 47 -13.11 4.91 -3.61
C VAL A 47 -13.93 4.97 -2.33
N ASN A 48 -13.94 3.86 -1.61
CA ASN A 48 -14.28 3.78 -0.20
C ASN A 48 -13.04 3.31 0.58
N TYR A 49 -12.95 3.60 1.88
CA TYR A 49 -11.81 3.16 2.67
C TYR A 49 -12.21 2.75 4.09
N THR A 50 -11.42 1.85 4.63
CA THR A 50 -11.44 1.44 6.04
C THR A 50 -10.04 1.57 6.59
N ILE A 51 -9.88 2.23 7.73
CA ILE A 51 -8.64 2.28 8.48
C ILE A 51 -8.61 1.04 9.37
N VAL A 52 -7.63 0.18 9.19
CA VAL A 52 -7.35 -0.94 10.09
C VAL A 52 -6.26 -0.48 11.06
N TYR A 53 -6.69 -0.04 12.24
CA TYR A 53 -5.81 0.56 13.23
C TYR A 53 -5.33 -0.45 14.26
N ASP A 54 -4.01 -0.66 14.33
CA ASP A 54 -3.40 -1.51 15.34
C ASP A 54 -3.14 -0.72 16.64
N GLU A 55 -3.96 -0.99 17.65
CA GLU A 55 -3.96 -0.31 18.95
C GLU A 55 -2.94 -0.90 19.94
N PHE A 56 -2.14 -1.89 19.52
CA PHE A 56 -1.22 -2.60 20.41
C PHE A 56 -0.24 -1.66 21.14
N TYR A 57 0.30 -0.67 20.42
CA TYR A 57 1.27 0.29 20.94
C TYR A 57 0.67 1.66 21.30
N GLY A 58 -0.62 1.88 21.10
CA GLY A 58 -1.24 3.15 21.42
C GLY A 58 -2.68 3.28 20.97
N SER A 59 -3.52 3.84 21.85
CA SER A 59 -4.93 4.07 21.55
C SER A 59 -5.14 5.08 20.44
N ILE A 60 -6.10 4.82 19.56
CA ILE A 60 -6.52 5.71 18.48
C ILE A 60 -6.95 7.09 18.99
N ASP A 61 -7.53 7.17 20.19
CA ASP A 61 -7.99 8.42 20.80
C ASP A 61 -6.88 9.46 20.97
N LYS A 62 -5.62 9.02 20.98
CA LYS A 62 -4.42 9.86 21.09
C LYS A 62 -3.83 10.26 19.76
N THR A 63 -4.48 9.91 18.65
CA THR A 63 -3.99 10.14 17.30
C THR A 63 -4.86 11.13 16.53
N PHE A 64 -4.38 11.56 15.37
CA PHE A 64 -5.16 12.36 14.43
C PHE A 64 -6.36 11.59 13.83
N LEU A 65 -6.40 10.26 14.01
CA LEU A 65 -7.49 9.40 13.52
C LEU A 65 -8.67 9.30 14.49
N ALA A 66 -8.60 9.89 15.68
CA ALA A 66 -9.63 9.78 16.74
C ALA A 66 -11.05 10.18 16.30
N GLN A 67 -11.18 10.98 15.24
CA GLN A 67 -12.48 11.42 14.70
C GLN A 67 -12.90 10.70 13.42
N GLU A 68 -12.09 9.77 12.92
CA GLU A 68 -12.43 8.99 11.74
C GLU A 68 -13.51 7.94 12.08
N LYS A 69 -14.45 7.75 11.15
CA LYS A 69 -15.63 6.90 11.38
C LYS A 69 -15.46 5.47 10.87
N ASN A 70 -14.67 5.32 9.81
CA ASN A 70 -14.48 4.02 9.14
C ASN A 70 -13.22 3.35 9.68
N VAL A 71 -13.25 2.94 10.95
CA VAL A 71 -12.11 2.35 11.65
C VAL A 71 -12.46 0.97 12.18
N GLU A 72 -11.60 0.01 11.89
CA GLU A 72 -11.55 -1.31 12.51
C GLU A 72 -10.36 -1.36 13.46
N ILE A 73 -10.61 -1.58 14.73
CA ILE A 73 -9.56 -1.69 15.75
C ILE A 73 -9.06 -3.13 15.84
N ILE A 74 -7.76 -3.30 15.71
CA ILE A 74 -7.06 -4.57 15.94
C ILE A 74 -6.01 -4.40 17.04
N ARG A 75 -5.45 -5.53 17.54
CA ARG A 75 -4.40 -5.53 18.58
C ARG A 75 -3.40 -6.64 18.30
N CYS A 76 -2.58 -6.45 17.30
CA CYS A 76 -1.65 -7.46 16.78
C CYS A 76 -0.20 -7.18 17.20
N GLY A 77 0.28 -5.95 17.05
CA GLY A 77 1.62 -5.55 17.45
C GLY A 77 2.73 -5.97 16.49
N SER A 78 2.40 -6.70 15.43
CA SER A 78 3.33 -7.06 14.34
C SER A 78 2.75 -6.71 12.98
N GLU A 79 3.62 -6.52 11.99
CA GLU A 79 3.22 -6.27 10.61
C GLU A 79 2.50 -7.47 10.00
N CYS A 80 3.00 -8.69 10.26
CA CYS A 80 2.43 -9.94 9.76
C CYS A 80 1.04 -10.19 10.32
N ASP A 81 0.87 -10.15 11.64
CA ASP A 81 -0.42 -10.40 12.28
C ASP A 81 -1.45 -9.33 11.91
N SER A 82 -1.01 -8.08 11.79
CA SER A 82 -1.85 -6.98 11.32
C SER A 82 -2.33 -7.21 9.88
N PHE A 83 -1.46 -7.72 9.00
CA PHE A 83 -1.84 -8.07 7.63
C PHE A 83 -2.83 -9.25 7.60
N LEU A 84 -2.54 -10.33 8.32
CA LEU A 84 -3.45 -11.49 8.44
C LEU A 84 -4.82 -11.06 8.96
N LYS A 85 -4.85 -10.22 9.99
CA LYS A 85 -6.10 -9.70 10.55
C LYS A 85 -6.86 -8.83 9.57
N THR A 86 -6.16 -8.08 8.73
CA THR A 86 -6.77 -7.31 7.63
C THR A 86 -7.42 -8.23 6.60
N LEU A 87 -6.79 -9.35 6.25
CA LEU A 87 -7.38 -10.36 5.37
C LEU A 87 -8.67 -10.96 5.97
N ASP A 88 -8.70 -11.26 7.28
CA ASP A 88 -9.91 -11.73 7.97
C ASP A 88 -11.06 -10.71 7.87
N ILE A 89 -10.76 -9.43 8.09
CA ILE A 89 -11.74 -8.34 7.98
C ILE A 89 -12.29 -8.27 6.55
N ILE A 90 -11.43 -8.33 5.53
CA ILE A 90 -11.84 -8.30 4.13
C ILE A 90 -12.76 -9.48 3.81
N GLN A 91 -12.39 -10.69 4.21
CA GLN A 91 -13.19 -11.89 3.98
C GLN A 91 -14.58 -11.80 4.63
N SER A 92 -14.67 -11.22 5.83
CA SER A 92 -15.94 -11.09 6.56
C SER A 92 -16.95 -10.17 5.88
N ARG A 93 -16.53 -9.30 4.96
CA ARG A 93 -17.37 -8.32 4.28
C ARG A 93 -18.07 -8.83 3.03
N ASN A 94 -17.69 -10.01 2.52
CA ASN A 94 -18.34 -10.67 1.37
C ASN A 94 -18.57 -9.71 0.18
N PHE A 95 -17.49 -9.16 -0.36
CA PHE A 95 -17.55 -8.29 -1.53
C PHE A 95 -17.93 -9.07 -2.80
N ASP A 96 -18.34 -8.36 -3.86
CA ASP A 96 -18.50 -8.98 -5.17
C ASP A 96 -17.13 -9.39 -5.74
N ASP A 97 -17.12 -10.42 -6.56
CA ASP A 97 -15.90 -11.00 -7.17
C ASP A 97 -15.01 -9.95 -7.85
N ASP A 98 -15.62 -8.97 -8.53
CA ASP A 98 -14.91 -7.92 -9.27
C ASP A 98 -14.57 -6.68 -8.44
N GLN A 99 -14.93 -6.64 -7.15
CA GLN A 99 -14.57 -5.55 -6.25
C GLN A 99 -13.04 -5.44 -6.15
N ILE A 100 -12.48 -4.28 -6.44
CA ILE A 100 -11.06 -4.04 -6.25
C ILE A 100 -10.80 -3.79 -4.77
N ILE A 101 -9.88 -4.56 -4.21
CA ILE A 101 -9.37 -4.43 -2.85
C ILE A 101 -7.96 -3.85 -2.93
N TYR A 102 -7.74 -2.68 -2.31
CA TYR A 102 -6.43 -2.05 -2.22
C TYR A 102 -5.91 -2.14 -0.79
N LEU A 103 -4.89 -2.98 -0.58
CA LEU A 103 -4.15 -3.12 0.67
C LEU A 103 -3.07 -2.05 0.71
N LEU A 104 -3.19 -1.12 1.65
CA LEU A 104 -2.37 0.10 1.73
C LEU A 104 -1.72 0.23 3.10
N GLU A 105 -0.44 0.59 3.15
CA GLU A 105 0.26 0.96 4.38
C GLU A 105 0.23 2.48 4.63
N ASP A 106 0.41 2.90 5.88
CA ASP A 106 0.25 4.29 6.34
C ASP A 106 1.41 5.23 5.97
N ASP A 107 2.34 4.75 5.17
CA ASP A 107 3.51 5.49 4.72
C ASP A 107 3.65 5.56 3.19
N TYR A 108 2.51 5.52 2.48
CA TYR A 108 2.45 5.70 1.04
C TYR A 108 1.82 7.04 0.65
N LEU A 109 2.57 7.87 -0.07
CA LEU A 109 2.11 9.14 -0.64
C LEU A 109 1.57 8.90 -2.05
N HIS A 110 0.46 9.57 -2.42
CA HIS A 110 -0.24 9.40 -3.70
C HIS A 110 -0.28 10.69 -4.51
N ARG A 111 -0.25 10.56 -5.83
CA ARG A 111 -0.57 11.64 -6.77
C ARG A 111 -2.09 11.71 -6.99
N SER A 112 -2.63 12.90 -7.23
CA SER A 112 -4.05 13.05 -7.61
C SER A 112 -4.36 12.29 -8.89
N GLY A 113 -5.50 11.58 -8.95
CA GLY A 113 -5.90 10.73 -10.07
C GLY A 113 -5.42 9.28 -9.97
N TRP A 114 -4.81 8.89 -8.85
CA TRP A 114 -4.31 7.53 -8.65
C TRP A 114 -5.40 6.45 -8.76
N SER A 115 -6.63 6.77 -8.35
CA SER A 115 -7.76 5.83 -8.40
C SER A 115 -8.17 5.49 -9.82
N GLU A 116 -8.18 6.47 -10.70
CA GLU A 116 -8.45 6.29 -12.12
C GLU A 116 -7.35 5.47 -12.80
N VAL A 117 -6.10 5.78 -12.48
CA VAL A 117 -4.95 5.03 -13.00
C VAL A 117 -4.95 3.58 -12.51
N MET A 118 -5.36 3.32 -11.27
CA MET A 118 -5.53 1.94 -10.80
C MET A 118 -6.54 1.17 -11.66
N LEU A 119 -7.66 1.78 -12.06
CA LEU A 119 -8.64 1.17 -12.96
C LEU A 119 -8.05 0.90 -14.35
N GLU A 120 -7.19 1.79 -14.86
CA GLU A 120 -6.49 1.56 -16.12
C GLU A 120 -5.56 0.33 -16.04
N GLY A 121 -4.87 0.12 -14.91
CA GLY A 121 -4.05 -1.07 -14.68
C GLY A 121 -4.89 -2.36 -14.73
N PHE A 122 -6.07 -2.36 -14.11
CA PHE A 122 -6.97 -3.51 -14.17
C PHE A 122 -7.60 -3.73 -15.55
N ALA A 123 -7.71 -2.70 -16.38
CA ALA A 123 -8.16 -2.84 -17.76
C ALA A 123 -7.16 -3.60 -18.66
N LEU A 124 -5.91 -3.77 -18.22
CA LEU A 124 -4.89 -4.61 -18.87
C LEU A 124 -5.00 -6.10 -18.49
N ASP A 125 -6.10 -6.52 -17.87
CA ASP A 125 -6.33 -7.89 -17.35
C ASP A 125 -5.27 -8.35 -16.31
N SER A 126 -4.59 -7.40 -15.67
CA SER A 126 -3.66 -7.73 -14.60
C SER A 126 -4.38 -8.27 -13.36
N LYS A 127 -3.79 -9.27 -12.71
CA LYS A 127 -4.36 -9.83 -11.46
C LYS A 127 -4.01 -9.00 -10.25
N TYR A 128 -2.83 -8.37 -10.27
CA TYR A 128 -2.34 -7.48 -9.22
C TYR A 128 -1.82 -6.18 -9.82
N VAL A 129 -2.12 -5.09 -9.13
CA VAL A 129 -1.66 -3.73 -9.48
C VAL A 129 -1.01 -3.11 -8.25
N THR A 130 0.19 -2.60 -8.38
CA THR A 130 0.74 -1.62 -7.43
C THR A 130 0.87 -0.27 -8.12
N LEU A 131 0.70 0.81 -7.39
CA LEU A 131 0.93 2.17 -7.92
C LEU A 131 2.36 2.64 -7.66
N TYR A 132 3.12 1.81 -6.94
CA TYR A 132 4.49 2.06 -6.52
C TYR A 132 5.46 1.60 -7.59
N ASP A 133 6.28 2.51 -8.11
CA ASP A 133 7.38 2.22 -9.02
C ASP A 133 8.71 2.28 -8.25
N PHE A 134 9.36 1.14 -8.11
CA PHE A 134 10.62 1.03 -7.41
C PHE A 134 11.80 0.92 -8.38
N ASP A 135 12.90 1.57 -8.06
CA ASP A 135 14.05 1.72 -8.96
C ASP A 135 14.96 0.49 -9.06
N PHE A 136 14.67 -0.59 -8.32
CA PHE A 136 15.48 -1.81 -8.30
C PHE A 136 15.86 -2.31 -9.70
N PHE A 137 14.97 -2.11 -10.69
CA PHE A 137 15.21 -2.52 -12.07
C PHE A 137 15.90 -1.47 -12.93
N ILE A 138 15.90 -0.19 -12.55
CA ILE A 138 16.53 0.89 -13.32
C ILE A 138 18.03 0.66 -13.39
N ASN A 139 18.62 0.18 -12.29
CA ASN A 139 20.05 -0.08 -12.20
C ASN A 139 20.48 -1.46 -12.73
N ALA A 140 19.52 -2.37 -12.93
CA ALA A 140 19.82 -3.75 -13.33
C ALA A 140 19.96 -3.94 -14.85
N GLY A 141 19.57 -2.94 -15.66
CA GLY A 141 19.68 -2.97 -17.12
C GLY A 141 18.81 -4.04 -17.82
N PHE A 142 17.77 -4.52 -17.18
CA PHE A 142 16.86 -5.51 -17.77
C PHE A 142 15.95 -4.89 -18.83
N LEU A 143 15.82 -5.59 -19.95
CA LEU A 143 14.76 -5.32 -20.90
C LEU A 143 13.43 -5.82 -20.34
N CYS A 144 12.41 -4.97 -20.33
CA CYS A 144 11.07 -5.35 -19.92
C CYS A 144 10.03 -4.99 -20.98
N GLU A 145 9.00 -5.82 -21.08
CA GLU A 145 7.82 -5.51 -21.86
C GLU A 145 7.02 -4.41 -21.18
N THR A 146 6.49 -3.47 -21.97
CA THR A 146 5.68 -2.36 -21.45
C THR A 146 4.32 -2.36 -22.11
N PHE A 147 3.29 -2.06 -21.31
CA PHE A 147 1.93 -1.82 -21.75
C PHE A 147 1.62 -0.33 -21.61
N VAL A 148 0.68 0.18 -22.40
CA VAL A 148 0.34 1.61 -22.41
C VAL A 148 -1.15 1.77 -22.16
N THR A 149 -1.48 2.68 -21.25
CA THR A 149 -2.84 3.18 -21.01
C THR A 149 -2.88 4.69 -21.23
N PRO A 150 -4.04 5.34 -21.20
CA PRO A 150 -4.12 6.80 -21.42
C PRO A 150 -3.23 7.63 -20.50
N SER A 151 -3.02 7.19 -19.25
CA SER A 151 -2.29 7.98 -18.24
C SER A 151 -0.88 7.46 -17.93
N SER A 152 -0.53 6.23 -18.30
CA SER A 152 0.73 5.61 -17.86
C SER A 152 1.25 4.55 -18.82
N HIS A 153 2.57 4.33 -18.75
CA HIS A 153 3.19 3.09 -19.18
C HIS A 153 3.25 2.14 -17.99
N TRP A 154 3.17 0.83 -18.25
CA TRP A 154 3.14 -0.21 -17.21
C TRP A 154 4.18 -1.27 -17.49
N ARG A 155 4.71 -1.86 -16.44
CA ARG A 155 5.60 -3.02 -16.52
C ARG A 155 5.27 -4.04 -15.44
N ALA A 156 5.62 -5.31 -15.68
CA ALA A 156 5.59 -6.29 -14.61
C ALA A 156 6.71 -6.01 -13.59
N VAL A 157 6.39 -6.20 -12.31
CA VAL A 157 7.33 -6.01 -11.20
C VAL A 157 7.30 -7.23 -10.27
N PRO A 158 8.40 -7.54 -9.55
CA PRO A 158 8.48 -8.74 -8.72
C PRO A 158 8.01 -8.56 -7.29
N ALA A 159 7.75 -7.33 -6.85
CA ALA A 159 7.41 -7.00 -5.47
C ALA A 159 6.60 -5.71 -5.41
N THR A 160 5.92 -5.47 -4.29
CA THR A 160 5.01 -4.35 -4.06
C THR A 160 5.28 -3.60 -2.77
N THR A 161 6.22 -4.08 -1.96
CA THR A 161 6.45 -3.62 -0.58
C THR A 161 5.13 -3.63 0.21
N ASN A 162 4.38 -4.75 0.14
CA ASN A 162 3.11 -5.02 0.80
C ASN A 162 1.96 -4.02 0.52
N THR A 163 2.11 -3.16 -0.51
CA THR A 163 1.08 -2.22 -0.94
C THR A 163 0.65 -2.53 -2.37
N PHE A 164 -0.52 -3.15 -2.52
CA PHE A 164 -1.02 -3.63 -3.81
C PHE A 164 -2.55 -3.71 -3.83
N ALA A 165 -3.11 -3.75 -5.03
CA ALA A 165 -4.51 -3.99 -5.27
C ALA A 165 -4.72 -5.27 -6.08
N CYS A 166 -5.83 -5.97 -5.83
CA CYS A 166 -6.33 -7.09 -6.63
C CYS A 166 -7.86 -7.13 -6.57
N LYS A 167 -8.49 -7.91 -7.46
CA LYS A 167 -9.91 -8.19 -7.32
C LYS A 167 -10.16 -9.09 -6.11
N TYR A 168 -11.33 -8.94 -5.46
CA TYR A 168 -11.69 -9.76 -4.30
C TYR A 168 -11.62 -11.26 -4.59
N LYS A 169 -12.13 -11.70 -5.74
CA LYS A 169 -11.99 -13.09 -6.17
C LYS A 169 -10.53 -13.55 -6.24
N THR A 170 -9.65 -12.73 -6.83
CA THR A 170 -8.22 -13.04 -6.91
C THR A 170 -7.60 -13.16 -5.52
N LEU A 171 -7.96 -12.25 -4.59
CA LEU A 171 -7.48 -12.32 -3.21
C LEU A 171 -7.88 -13.63 -2.53
N LEU A 172 -9.12 -14.09 -2.72
CA LEU A 172 -9.61 -15.34 -2.15
C LEU A 172 -8.93 -16.57 -2.76
N GLU A 173 -8.73 -16.57 -4.08
CA GLU A 173 -8.05 -17.67 -4.79
C GLU A 173 -6.59 -17.82 -4.35
N ASP A 174 -5.93 -16.73 -4.01
CA ASP A 174 -4.51 -16.68 -3.64
C ASP A 174 -4.28 -16.54 -2.12
N LEU A 175 -5.35 -16.70 -1.32
CA LEU A 175 -5.33 -16.43 0.13
C LEU A 175 -4.26 -17.24 0.88
N GLU A 176 -4.12 -18.51 0.56
CA GLU A 176 -3.13 -19.40 1.20
C GLU A 176 -1.69 -18.91 0.98
N ILE A 177 -1.40 -18.36 -0.22
CA ILE A 177 -0.10 -17.77 -0.52
C ILE A 177 0.12 -16.50 0.30
N HIS A 178 -0.89 -15.62 0.36
CA HIS A 178 -0.81 -14.42 1.18
C HIS A 178 -0.58 -14.74 2.67
N GLN A 179 -1.27 -15.74 3.20
CA GLN A 179 -1.12 -16.20 4.57
C GLN A 179 0.27 -16.80 4.81
N LYS A 180 0.74 -17.68 3.92
CA LYS A 180 2.05 -18.33 4.01
C LYS A 180 3.20 -17.33 4.19
N TYR A 181 3.20 -16.25 3.40
CA TYR A 181 4.25 -15.23 3.44
C TYR A 181 4.00 -14.11 4.46
N SER A 182 2.99 -14.25 5.32
CA SER A 182 2.68 -13.30 6.38
C SER A 182 2.80 -13.89 7.78
N ILE A 183 3.60 -14.95 7.93
CA ILE A 183 3.88 -15.59 9.22
C ILE A 183 5.15 -15.00 9.80
N ASP A 184 5.11 -14.50 11.04
CA ASP A 184 6.30 -14.08 11.77
C ASP A 184 7.24 -15.26 12.01
N GLY A 185 8.54 -15.02 11.89
CA GLY A 185 9.57 -16.02 12.13
C GLY A 185 9.95 -16.89 10.94
N ILE A 186 9.50 -16.56 9.71
CA ILE A 186 10.13 -17.12 8.52
C ILE A 186 11.60 -16.71 8.54
N LYS A 187 12.49 -17.70 8.53
CA LYS A 187 13.93 -17.47 8.50
C LYS A 187 14.37 -17.00 7.11
N GLU A 188 15.41 -16.15 7.06
CA GLU A 188 15.95 -15.69 5.78
C GLU A 188 16.39 -16.83 4.89
N GLU A 189 16.95 -17.95 5.47
CA GLU A 189 17.34 -19.14 4.73
C GLU A 189 16.16 -19.87 4.07
N GLU A 190 14.94 -19.61 4.51
CA GLU A 190 13.70 -20.17 3.95
C GLU A 190 13.14 -19.29 2.82
N LEU A 191 13.68 -18.07 2.64
CA LEU A 191 13.28 -17.12 1.61
C LEU A 191 14.26 -17.17 0.43
N PHE A 192 13.75 -17.36 -0.76
CA PHE A 192 14.58 -17.42 -1.98
C PHE A 192 15.32 -16.10 -2.27
N HIS A 193 14.70 -14.97 -1.98
CA HIS A 193 15.24 -13.64 -2.23
C HIS A 193 15.42 -12.82 -0.95
N PHE A 194 15.41 -13.44 0.21
CA PHE A 194 15.54 -12.80 1.52
C PHE A 194 14.47 -11.70 1.78
N SER A 195 13.32 -11.78 1.10
CA SER A 195 12.21 -10.85 1.24
C SER A 195 10.89 -11.55 1.07
N ARG A 196 10.06 -11.56 2.11
CA ARG A 196 8.73 -12.18 2.11
C ARG A 196 7.83 -11.67 0.97
N ASP A 197 7.82 -10.36 0.72
CA ASP A 197 7.01 -9.78 -0.35
C ASP A 197 7.49 -10.23 -1.74
N TYR A 198 8.81 -10.26 -1.95
CA TYR A 198 9.41 -10.72 -3.20
C TYR A 198 9.08 -12.20 -3.46
N ASP A 199 9.27 -13.06 -2.47
CA ASP A 199 9.02 -14.50 -2.60
C ASP A 199 7.53 -14.81 -2.75
N LYS A 200 6.66 -14.06 -2.10
CA LYS A 200 5.21 -14.11 -2.28
C LYS A 200 4.82 -13.87 -3.75
N PHE A 201 5.27 -12.76 -4.33
CA PHE A 201 4.96 -12.45 -5.71
C PHE A 201 5.68 -13.36 -6.72
N TRP A 202 6.85 -13.90 -6.38
CA TRP A 202 7.50 -14.94 -7.15
C TRP A 202 6.68 -16.24 -7.21
N GLU A 203 6.09 -16.66 -6.10
CA GLU A 203 5.19 -17.82 -6.07
C GLU A 203 3.89 -17.54 -6.82
N LEU A 204 3.29 -16.38 -6.64
CA LEU A 204 2.11 -15.94 -7.38
C LEU A 204 2.36 -15.93 -8.90
N GLN A 205 3.52 -15.46 -9.33
CA GLN A 205 3.91 -15.41 -10.74
C GLN A 205 3.98 -16.79 -11.38
N LYS A 206 4.40 -17.85 -10.65
CA LYS A 206 4.36 -19.23 -11.13
C LYS A 206 2.94 -19.68 -11.49
N ASN A 207 1.93 -19.10 -10.87
CA ASN A 207 0.52 -19.31 -11.13
C ASN A 207 -0.05 -18.27 -12.13
N GLN A 208 0.80 -17.60 -12.90
CA GLN A 208 0.44 -16.53 -13.86
C GLN A 208 -0.26 -15.33 -13.18
N ARG A 209 0.02 -15.09 -11.91
CA ARG A 209 -0.47 -13.95 -11.12
C ARG A 209 0.57 -12.83 -11.15
N TYR A 210 0.66 -12.14 -12.28
CA TYR A 210 1.60 -11.03 -12.43
C TYR A 210 1.09 -9.79 -11.71
N VAL A 211 2.01 -9.03 -11.14
CA VAL A 211 1.76 -7.68 -10.64
C VAL A 211 2.39 -6.67 -11.59
N ILE A 212 1.66 -5.60 -11.88
CA ILE A 212 2.14 -4.51 -12.72
C ILE A 212 2.23 -3.21 -11.93
N SER A 213 3.16 -2.35 -12.37
CA SER A 213 3.40 -1.02 -11.81
C SER A 213 3.43 0.04 -12.92
N PRO A 214 2.88 1.25 -12.69
CA PRO A 214 2.97 2.35 -13.64
C PRO A 214 4.34 3.03 -13.60
N MET A 215 4.80 3.52 -14.74
CA MET A 215 6.03 4.31 -14.88
C MET A 215 5.71 5.69 -15.45
N PRO A 216 6.05 6.77 -14.73
CA PRO A 216 6.52 6.83 -13.35
C PRO A 216 5.43 6.45 -12.34
N GLY A 217 5.82 6.14 -11.10
CA GLY A 217 4.90 5.78 -10.02
C GLY A 217 3.78 6.79 -9.75
N TRP A 218 2.62 6.29 -9.35
CA TRP A 218 1.48 7.08 -8.87
C TRP A 218 1.36 7.07 -7.35
N SER A 219 2.14 6.21 -6.70
CA SER A 219 2.43 6.29 -5.27
C SER A 219 3.92 6.08 -5.00
N THR A 220 4.36 6.44 -3.80
CA THR A 220 5.70 6.15 -3.31
C THR A 220 5.68 5.71 -1.86
N HIS A 221 6.52 4.74 -1.53
CA HIS A 221 6.86 4.42 -0.15
C HIS A 221 7.67 5.56 0.45
N CYS A 222 7.30 6.04 1.64
CA CYS A 222 7.97 7.16 2.32
C CYS A 222 9.19 6.68 3.13
N ASP A 223 10.07 5.93 2.50
CA ASP A 223 11.38 5.56 2.99
C ASP A 223 12.43 6.16 2.04
N ALA A 224 13.45 6.84 2.57
CA ALA A 224 14.40 7.59 1.75
C ALA A 224 15.16 6.72 0.73
N ASN A 225 15.34 5.43 1.05
CA ASN A 225 15.99 4.46 0.16
C ASN A 225 15.04 3.83 -0.85
N HIS A 226 13.72 4.09 -0.73
CA HIS A 226 12.67 3.43 -1.50
C HIS A 226 11.68 4.43 -2.14
N ILE A 227 12.12 5.66 -2.34
CA ILE A 227 11.31 6.68 -3.03
C ILE A 227 11.19 6.31 -4.50
N SER A 228 9.97 6.29 -5.05
CA SER A 228 9.75 6.13 -6.49
C SER A 228 10.49 7.22 -7.28
N PRO A 229 11.24 6.84 -8.32
CA PRO A 229 12.05 7.77 -9.11
C PRO A 229 11.18 8.71 -9.97
N VAL A 230 11.84 9.70 -10.59
CA VAL A 230 11.29 10.62 -11.62
C VAL A 230 10.34 11.69 -11.06
N ILE A 231 9.56 11.40 -10.03
CA ILE A 231 8.57 12.31 -9.44
C ILE A 231 9.19 13.10 -8.27
N ASP A 232 8.97 14.40 -8.23
CA ASP A 232 9.28 15.23 -7.05
C ASP A 232 8.20 15.03 -5.97
N TRP A 233 8.40 14.04 -5.11
CA TRP A 233 7.47 13.69 -4.04
C TRP A 233 7.38 14.73 -2.93
N ASN A 234 8.42 15.55 -2.76
CA ASN A 234 8.34 16.71 -1.86
C ASN A 234 7.35 17.74 -2.39
N LYS A 235 7.35 17.99 -3.70
CA LYS A 235 6.36 18.84 -4.34
C LYS A 235 4.95 18.26 -4.22
N VAL A 236 4.75 16.95 -4.46
CA VAL A 236 3.46 16.26 -4.29
C VAL A 236 2.94 16.43 -2.86
N MET A 237 3.80 16.24 -1.84
CA MET A 237 3.43 16.45 -0.45
C MET A 237 3.02 17.92 -0.18
N ASN A 238 3.74 18.88 -0.72
CA ASN A 238 3.50 20.30 -0.46
C ASN A 238 2.28 20.85 -1.22
N GLU A 239 1.91 20.26 -2.36
CA GLU A 239 0.70 20.61 -3.12
C GLU A 239 -0.58 20.01 -2.51
N THR A 240 -0.44 19.11 -1.55
CA THR A 240 -1.59 18.56 -0.81
C THR A 240 -2.21 19.68 0.06
N ASN A 241 -3.46 20.02 -0.21
CA ASN A 241 -4.20 21.02 0.57
C ASN A 241 -4.57 20.44 1.95
N PHE A 242 -3.80 20.81 2.97
CA PHE A 242 -4.10 20.40 4.36
C PHE A 242 -5.28 21.21 4.91
N LYS A 243 -6.43 20.57 5.08
CA LYS A 243 -7.57 21.15 5.81
C LYS A 243 -7.26 21.01 7.30
N ASN A 244 -6.97 22.12 7.98
CA ASN A 244 -6.72 22.21 9.44
C ASN A 244 -5.27 22.08 9.94
N GLU A 245 -4.42 23.02 9.61
CA GLU A 245 -3.15 23.22 10.35
C GLU A 245 -3.31 23.77 11.81
N GLY A 246 -4.55 23.84 12.32
CA GLY A 246 -4.84 24.49 13.61
C GLY A 246 -4.61 23.66 14.88
N LYS A 247 -4.39 22.35 14.79
CA LYS A 247 -4.10 21.51 15.97
C LYS A 247 -2.68 20.95 15.87
N LYS A 248 -1.75 21.57 16.61
CA LYS A 248 -0.40 21.01 16.81
C LYS A 248 -0.52 19.70 17.60
N PHE A 249 -0.56 18.58 16.92
CA PHE A 249 -0.27 17.29 17.53
C PHE A 249 1.26 17.16 17.57
N THR A 250 1.83 17.32 18.75
CA THR A 250 3.26 17.09 18.95
C THR A 250 3.47 15.58 19.05
N LEU A 251 3.70 14.94 17.91
CA LEU A 251 4.21 13.58 17.88
C LEU A 251 5.67 13.65 18.35
N LYS A 252 5.96 13.14 19.54
CA LYS A 252 7.33 12.79 19.92
C LYS A 252 7.66 11.47 19.22
N TYR A 253 8.56 11.54 18.27
CA TYR A 253 9.24 10.38 17.70
C TYR A 253 10.35 9.92 18.64
#